data_ad3f4cdf4f0ac5a7e5c89fc2f9d98c46
#
_entry.id   ad3f4cdf4f0ac5a7e5c89fc2f9d98c46
#
_cell.length_a   1.000
_cell.length_b   1.000
_cell.length_c   1.000
_cell.angle_alpha   90.00
_cell.angle_beta   90.00
_cell.angle_gamma   90.00
#
_symmetry.space_group_name_H-M   'P 1'
#
loop_
_entity.id
_entity.type
_entity.pdbx_description
1 polymer ?
#
loop_
_entity_poly.entity_id
_entity_poly.type
_entity_poly.pdbx_seq_one_letter_code
_entity_poly.pdbx_strand_id
1 'polypeptide(L)'
;MLANSNKLVKKKILWQAHEGNISGANLAMLEYIDVLQNEFDFSVILPHEGSMKQALVKRKIPFFVIRQYGWANKYHWWAFGKWMKILLRSFKAITQTFRLIKKSAPDIVFTNTLVPFTTSVAAKMTRRPHVWWIHEFGKEDFGFTIGWGNEKWAWKWMQVSSQLIIGNSRAISSKFSNLMPKVKIETIYQPVSWQKRETKDSVKKARFLMFGQLIESKGHKDVIEAIKACKEMGKKLPTLHILGPSENSEYLKELNELVHKNKLQNYVHIEIGYFNKEEVMPQYEVLIVASKSEAFGRVIIEANKAGLHVLVRNSGGSPELINASNGVLFNNQNELIAALSGEKLFPDSTIRMNYNESLEVEKINELLYSL
;
A
#
# COMPACT_ATOMS: atom_id res chain seq x y z
N MET A 1 38.89 24.52 22.49
CA MET A 1 38.77 23.11 22.00
C MET A 1 37.66 23.07 20.98
N LEU A 2 38.03 23.02 19.71
CA LEU A 2 37.10 22.96 18.59
C LEU A 2 36.56 21.53 18.53
N ALA A 3 35.26 21.37 18.79
CA ALA A 3 34.58 20.12 18.55
C ALA A 3 34.50 19.90 17.04
N ASN A 4 35.37 19.05 16.49
CA ASN A 4 35.26 18.51 15.15
C ASN A 4 33.99 17.70 15.10
N SER A 5 32.90 18.31 14.66
CA SER A 5 31.73 17.57 14.19
C SER A 5 32.14 16.85 12.89
N ASN A 6 32.64 15.62 13.01
CA ASN A 6 32.69 14.71 11.86
C ASN A 6 31.25 14.53 11.35
N LYS A 7 30.89 15.35 10.38
CA LYS A 7 29.63 15.18 9.65
C LYS A 7 29.75 13.84 8.92
N LEU A 8 29.20 12.77 9.50
CA LEU A 8 29.12 11.48 8.86
C LEU A 8 28.56 11.70 7.45
N VAL A 9 29.30 11.27 6.44
CA VAL A 9 28.88 11.39 5.05
C VAL A 9 27.64 10.50 4.88
N LYS A 10 26.50 11.12 4.59
CA LYS A 10 25.24 10.39 4.39
C LYS A 10 25.37 9.42 3.22
N LYS A 11 24.90 8.19 3.39
CA LYS A 11 24.75 7.26 2.26
C LYS A 11 23.72 7.79 1.27
N LYS A 12 24.00 7.63 -0.02
CA LYS A 12 23.14 8.06 -1.12
C LYS A 12 22.22 6.94 -1.55
N ILE A 13 20.93 7.19 -1.56
CA ILE A 13 19.89 6.23 -1.98
C ILE A 13 19.23 6.71 -3.26
N LEU A 14 19.26 5.86 -4.29
CA LEU A 14 18.49 6.05 -5.50
C LEU A 14 17.24 5.15 -5.45
N TRP A 15 16.05 5.74 -5.40
CA TRP A 15 14.80 5.00 -5.22
C TRP A 15 13.88 5.11 -6.44
N GLN A 16 13.51 3.99 -7.01
CA GLN A 16 12.59 3.94 -8.14
C GLN A 16 11.14 3.86 -7.66
N ALA A 17 10.33 4.86 -8.00
CA ALA A 17 8.88 4.81 -7.87
C ALA A 17 8.25 3.93 -8.96
N HIS A 18 7.14 3.26 -8.66
CA HIS A 18 6.46 2.42 -9.64
C HIS A 18 5.56 3.20 -10.60
N GLU A 19 5.10 4.38 -10.19
CA GLU A 19 4.28 5.29 -11.01
C GLU A 19 4.59 6.77 -10.69
N GLY A 20 4.08 7.68 -11.52
CA GLY A 20 4.29 9.13 -11.35
C GLY A 20 3.29 9.79 -10.41
N ASN A 21 2.23 9.09 -9.98
CA ASN A 21 1.23 9.60 -9.06
C ASN A 21 1.43 9.09 -7.64
N ILE A 22 0.81 9.77 -6.68
CA ILE A 22 0.80 9.34 -5.28
C ILE A 22 -0.23 8.21 -5.14
N SER A 23 0.26 7.02 -4.84
CA SER A 23 -0.49 5.83 -4.46
C SER A 23 -0.02 5.34 -3.10
N GLY A 24 -0.61 4.30 -2.55
CA GLY A 24 -0.25 3.78 -1.23
C GLY A 24 1.24 3.46 -1.07
N ALA A 25 1.85 2.80 -2.07
CA ALA A 25 3.27 2.46 -2.05
C ALA A 25 4.20 3.67 -2.25
N ASN A 26 3.81 4.63 -3.11
CA ASN A 26 4.56 5.87 -3.30
C ASN A 26 4.42 6.80 -2.09
N LEU A 27 3.27 6.81 -1.43
CA LEU A 27 3.08 7.56 -0.19
C LEU A 27 3.98 7.01 0.92
N ALA A 28 4.05 5.68 1.08
CA ALA A 28 4.97 5.04 2.02
C ALA A 28 6.43 5.42 1.74
N MET A 29 6.85 5.43 0.47
CA MET A 29 8.18 5.88 0.08
C MET A 29 8.42 7.33 0.50
N LEU A 30 7.48 8.25 0.27
CA LEU A 30 7.61 9.66 0.68
C LEU A 30 7.72 9.81 2.20
N GLU A 31 6.92 9.07 2.95
CA GLU A 31 6.95 9.08 4.42
C GLU A 31 8.27 8.54 4.98
N TYR A 32 8.84 7.48 4.36
CA TYR A 32 10.18 7.02 4.72
C TYR A 32 11.27 8.03 4.36
N ILE A 33 11.16 8.72 3.23
CA ILE A 33 12.08 9.81 2.90
C ILE A 33 11.98 10.90 3.97
N ASP A 34 10.77 11.27 4.39
CA ASP A 34 10.56 12.31 5.41
C ASP A 34 11.24 11.97 6.75
N VAL A 35 11.18 10.72 7.18
CA VAL A 35 11.77 10.29 8.47
C VAL A 35 13.26 9.99 8.38
N LEU A 36 13.79 9.60 7.21
CA LEU A 36 15.18 9.17 7.03
C LEU A 36 16.10 10.21 6.36
N GLN A 37 15.57 11.35 5.86
CA GLN A 37 16.36 12.35 5.14
C GLN A 37 17.46 13.04 5.98
N ASN A 38 17.41 12.90 7.30
CA ASN A 38 18.49 13.37 8.17
C ASN A 38 19.71 12.44 8.15
N GLU A 39 19.51 11.16 7.82
CA GLU A 39 20.52 10.09 7.81
C GLU A 39 21.02 9.77 6.40
N PHE A 40 20.15 9.89 5.38
CA PHE A 40 20.42 9.51 3.99
C PHE A 40 20.14 10.65 3.01
N ASP A 41 20.87 10.67 1.91
CA ASP A 41 20.62 11.53 0.76
C ASP A 41 19.80 10.77 -0.29
N PHE A 42 18.56 11.18 -0.50
CA PHE A 42 17.64 10.53 -1.43
C PHE A 42 17.64 11.18 -2.82
N SER A 43 17.48 10.35 -3.84
CA SER A 43 17.07 10.76 -5.18
C SER A 43 16.07 9.75 -5.74
N VAL A 44 15.13 10.20 -6.57
CA VAL A 44 14.01 9.36 -7.02
C VAL A 44 13.96 9.27 -8.55
N ILE A 45 13.71 8.05 -9.07
CA ILE A 45 13.35 7.84 -10.48
C ILE A 45 11.83 7.75 -10.58
N LEU A 46 11.24 8.58 -11.44
CA LEU A 46 9.82 8.55 -11.81
C LEU A 46 9.64 7.96 -13.21
N PRO A 47 8.67 7.07 -13.45
CA PRO A 47 8.40 6.56 -14.80
C PRO A 47 7.73 7.60 -15.72
N HIS A 48 7.03 8.56 -15.15
CA HIS A 48 6.41 9.72 -15.82
C HIS A 48 6.16 10.82 -14.81
N GLU A 49 5.86 12.02 -15.27
CA GLU A 49 5.44 13.14 -14.42
C GLU A 49 4.02 12.92 -13.88
N GLY A 50 3.77 13.42 -12.67
CA GLY A 50 2.49 13.32 -11.96
C GLY A 50 2.57 14.00 -10.59
N SER A 51 1.64 13.70 -9.71
CA SER A 51 1.59 14.28 -8.36
C SER A 51 2.83 13.97 -7.50
N MET A 52 3.55 12.87 -7.78
CA MET A 52 4.83 12.57 -7.14
C MET A 52 5.89 13.63 -7.42
N LYS A 53 5.95 14.19 -8.63
CA LYS A 53 6.88 15.28 -8.97
C LYS A 53 6.67 16.47 -8.03
N GLN A 54 5.42 16.90 -7.83
CA GLN A 54 5.09 18.02 -6.95
C GLN A 54 5.49 17.73 -5.49
N ALA A 55 5.23 16.51 -5.02
CA ALA A 55 5.58 16.07 -3.66
C ALA A 55 7.10 16.07 -3.42
N LEU A 56 7.90 15.64 -4.40
CA LEU A 56 9.36 15.64 -4.34
C LEU A 56 9.96 17.06 -4.40
N VAL A 57 9.41 17.92 -5.26
CA VAL A 57 9.81 19.35 -5.34
C VAL A 57 9.58 20.04 -3.99
N LYS A 58 8.41 19.84 -3.36
CA LYS A 58 8.10 20.39 -2.03
C LYS A 58 9.11 19.94 -0.96
N ARG A 59 9.62 18.71 -1.05
CA ARG A 59 10.61 18.12 -0.14
C ARG A 59 12.06 18.43 -0.52
N LYS A 60 12.29 19.12 -1.65
CA LYS A 60 13.62 19.40 -2.21
C LYS A 60 14.40 18.10 -2.52
N ILE A 61 13.72 17.01 -2.85
CA ILE A 61 14.33 15.73 -3.22
C ILE A 61 14.62 15.72 -4.72
N PRO A 62 15.87 15.50 -5.17
CA PRO A 62 16.22 15.36 -6.57
C PRO A 62 15.46 14.20 -7.22
N PHE A 63 14.98 14.39 -8.45
CA PHE A 63 14.31 13.33 -9.19
C PHE A 63 14.69 13.33 -10.66
N PHE A 64 14.51 12.16 -11.30
CA PHE A 64 14.81 11.92 -12.72
C PHE A 64 13.60 11.23 -13.36
N VAL A 65 13.17 11.73 -14.51
CA VAL A 65 12.07 11.09 -15.26
C VAL A 65 12.69 10.14 -16.29
N ILE A 66 12.56 8.85 -16.02
CA ILE A 66 13.00 7.78 -16.93
C ILE A 66 11.79 6.93 -17.26
N ARG A 67 11.25 7.10 -18.47
CA ARG A 67 10.10 6.34 -18.94
C ARG A 67 10.42 4.86 -19.01
N GLN A 68 9.73 4.07 -18.20
CA GLN A 68 9.93 2.64 -18.12
C GLN A 68 8.59 1.90 -18.10
N TYR A 69 8.66 0.63 -18.48
CA TYR A 69 7.55 -0.30 -18.43
C TYR A 69 7.84 -1.38 -17.40
N GLY A 70 6.81 -1.74 -16.65
CA GLY A 70 6.91 -2.89 -15.77
C GLY A 70 6.86 -4.21 -16.55
N TRP A 71 7.18 -5.28 -15.85
CA TRP A 71 7.04 -6.65 -16.33
C TRP A 71 5.74 -7.33 -15.83
N ALA A 72 4.85 -6.56 -15.18
CA ALA A 72 3.54 -7.03 -14.81
C ALA A 72 2.67 -7.26 -16.05
N ASN A 73 1.98 -8.39 -16.09
CA ASN A 73 1.12 -8.77 -17.19
C ASN A 73 -0.30 -9.04 -16.70
N LYS A 74 -1.23 -8.22 -17.21
CA LYS A 74 -2.69 -8.47 -17.14
C LYS A 74 -3.24 -9.02 -18.46
N TYR A 75 -2.39 -9.17 -19.52
CA TYR A 75 -2.81 -9.42 -20.91
C TYR A 75 -2.28 -10.76 -21.43
N HIS A 76 -3.04 -11.35 -22.33
CA HIS A 76 -2.69 -12.57 -23.04
C HIS A 76 -1.50 -12.38 -24.02
N TRP A 77 -0.78 -13.44 -24.31
CA TRP A 77 0.49 -13.54 -25.03
C TRP A 77 0.49 -13.19 -26.54
N TRP A 78 -0.65 -12.97 -27.17
CA TRP A 78 -0.78 -12.74 -28.63
C TRP A 78 -0.38 -11.35 -29.13
N ALA A 79 0.13 -10.49 -28.32
CA ALA A 79 0.49 -9.13 -28.75
C ALA A 79 1.97 -8.96 -29.05
N PHE A 80 2.54 -9.76 -29.99
CA PHE A 80 3.96 -9.74 -30.30
C PHE A 80 4.53 -8.35 -30.58
N GLY A 81 3.83 -7.50 -31.31
CA GLY A 81 4.26 -6.10 -31.56
C GLY A 81 4.32 -5.21 -30.30
N LYS A 82 3.51 -5.49 -29.27
CA LYS A 82 3.59 -4.80 -27.97
C LYS A 82 4.83 -5.25 -27.18
N TRP A 83 5.17 -6.53 -27.26
CA TRP A 83 6.35 -7.10 -26.59
C TRP A 83 7.67 -6.49 -27.09
N MET A 84 7.82 -6.31 -28.41
CA MET A 84 8.99 -5.68 -28.99
C MET A 84 9.15 -4.22 -28.52
N LYS A 85 8.03 -3.47 -28.47
CA LYS A 85 8.03 -2.10 -27.94
C LYS A 85 8.41 -2.05 -26.45
N ILE A 86 7.91 -2.99 -25.64
CA ILE A 86 8.24 -3.09 -24.21
C ILE A 86 9.73 -3.40 -24.05
N LEU A 87 10.26 -4.34 -24.83
CA LEU A 87 11.66 -4.75 -24.77
C LEU A 87 12.61 -3.60 -25.11
N LEU A 88 12.36 -2.90 -26.25
CA LEU A 88 13.16 -1.76 -26.67
C LEU A 88 13.13 -0.60 -25.66
N ARG A 89 11.96 -0.33 -25.09
CA ARG A 89 11.78 0.72 -24.08
C ARG A 89 12.44 0.33 -22.75
N SER A 90 12.36 -0.94 -22.36
CA SER A 90 13.05 -1.45 -21.18
C SER A 90 14.56 -1.35 -21.34
N PHE A 91 15.11 -1.68 -22.52
CA PHE A 91 16.53 -1.51 -22.82
C PHE A 91 16.97 -0.04 -22.71
N LYS A 92 16.18 0.90 -23.29
CA LYS A 92 16.44 2.34 -23.14
C LYS A 92 16.40 2.78 -21.67
N ALA A 93 15.43 2.31 -20.90
CA ALA A 93 15.31 2.63 -19.48
C ALA A 93 16.50 2.08 -18.68
N ILE A 94 16.92 0.84 -18.94
CA ILE A 94 18.07 0.22 -18.30
C ILE A 94 19.34 1.03 -18.58
N THR A 95 19.59 1.42 -19.86
CA THR A 95 20.78 2.21 -20.23
C THR A 95 20.78 3.61 -19.62
N GLN A 96 19.62 4.27 -19.55
CA GLN A 96 19.50 5.57 -18.89
C GLN A 96 19.74 5.45 -17.38
N THR A 97 19.14 4.44 -16.73
CA THR A 97 19.33 4.18 -15.29
C THR A 97 20.76 3.78 -14.97
N PHE A 98 21.40 2.96 -15.84
CA PHE A 98 22.83 2.61 -15.71
C PHE A 98 23.73 3.86 -15.73
N ARG A 99 23.51 4.75 -16.72
CA ARG A 99 24.26 6.02 -16.80
C ARG A 99 24.01 6.91 -15.58
N LEU A 100 22.77 6.98 -15.11
CA LEU A 100 22.42 7.73 -13.91
C LEU A 100 23.16 7.18 -12.68
N ILE A 101 23.14 5.85 -12.45
CA ILE A 101 23.84 5.20 -11.34
C ILE A 101 25.34 5.46 -11.40
N LYS A 102 25.95 5.37 -12.61
CA LYS A 102 27.37 5.68 -12.78
C LYS A 102 27.71 7.14 -12.44
N LYS A 103 26.82 8.07 -12.82
CA LYS A 103 27.03 9.51 -12.59
C LYS A 103 26.77 9.93 -11.13
N SER A 104 25.67 9.48 -10.53
CA SER A 104 25.25 9.87 -9.17
C SER A 104 25.95 9.05 -8.08
N ALA A 105 26.50 7.89 -8.44
CA ALA A 105 27.20 6.95 -7.55
C ALA A 105 26.42 6.70 -6.24
N PRO A 106 25.15 6.23 -6.32
CA PRO A 106 24.39 5.90 -5.10
C PRO A 106 25.04 4.71 -4.39
N ASP A 107 24.97 4.70 -3.06
CA ASP A 107 25.43 3.58 -2.27
C ASP A 107 24.44 2.44 -2.30
N ILE A 108 23.13 2.75 -2.34
CA ILE A 108 22.04 1.77 -2.38
C ILE A 108 21.03 2.16 -3.46
N VAL A 109 20.51 1.17 -4.15
CA VAL A 109 19.45 1.34 -5.16
C VAL A 109 18.20 0.58 -4.74
N PHE A 110 17.04 1.26 -4.74
CA PHE A 110 15.75 0.67 -4.40
C PHE A 110 14.82 0.53 -5.60
N THR A 111 14.07 -0.56 -5.64
CA THR A 111 12.91 -0.73 -6.51
C THR A 111 11.64 -0.88 -5.67
N ASN A 112 10.67 0.00 -5.91
CA ASN A 112 9.39 0.03 -5.19
C ASN A 112 8.35 -0.82 -5.93
N THR A 113 7.65 -1.70 -5.24
CA THR A 113 6.64 -2.65 -5.75
C THR A 113 7.18 -3.79 -6.64
N LEU A 114 6.31 -4.73 -7.01
CA LEU A 114 6.67 -5.85 -7.89
C LEU A 114 6.79 -5.45 -9.38
N VAL A 115 6.22 -4.31 -9.77
CA VAL A 115 6.01 -3.97 -11.19
C VAL A 115 7.27 -3.52 -11.93
N PRO A 116 8.10 -2.58 -11.41
CA PRO A 116 9.30 -2.15 -12.11
C PRO A 116 10.43 -3.17 -11.93
N PHE A 117 11.28 -3.32 -12.95
CA PHE A 117 12.45 -4.22 -12.87
C PHE A 117 13.74 -3.61 -13.43
N THR A 118 13.61 -2.56 -14.25
CA THR A 118 14.75 -2.01 -15.02
C THR A 118 15.85 -1.47 -14.11
N THR A 119 15.49 -0.94 -12.94
CA THR A 119 16.46 -0.41 -11.98
C THR A 119 17.25 -1.53 -11.31
N SER A 120 16.63 -2.69 -11.04
CA SER A 120 17.36 -3.86 -10.50
C SER A 120 18.40 -4.39 -11.49
N VAL A 121 18.10 -4.34 -12.81
CA VAL A 121 19.06 -4.70 -13.87
C VAL A 121 20.24 -3.74 -13.89
N ALA A 122 19.97 -2.43 -13.87
CA ALA A 122 21.01 -1.42 -13.88
C ALA A 122 21.88 -1.45 -12.60
N ALA A 123 21.28 -1.70 -11.43
CA ALA A 123 21.99 -1.89 -10.17
C ALA A 123 22.93 -3.09 -10.22
N LYS A 124 22.46 -4.23 -10.72
CA LYS A 124 23.27 -5.44 -10.92
C LYS A 124 24.46 -5.21 -11.86
N MET A 125 24.23 -4.52 -13.01
CA MET A 125 25.27 -4.19 -13.98
C MET A 125 26.32 -3.23 -13.39
N THR A 126 25.94 -2.35 -12.49
CA THR A 126 26.84 -1.39 -11.83
C THR A 126 27.44 -1.91 -10.53
N ARG A 127 27.09 -3.14 -10.12
CA ARG A 127 27.49 -3.77 -8.85
C ARG A 127 27.12 -2.95 -7.63
N ARG A 128 25.96 -2.25 -7.68
CA ARG A 128 25.44 -1.50 -6.53
C ARG A 128 24.51 -2.39 -5.72
N PRO A 129 24.55 -2.30 -4.37
CA PRO A 129 23.57 -2.88 -3.49
C PRO A 129 22.16 -2.56 -3.96
N HIS A 130 21.32 -3.59 -4.08
CA HIS A 130 19.95 -3.43 -4.52
C HIS A 130 18.97 -3.97 -3.48
N VAL A 131 17.95 -3.16 -3.17
CA VAL A 131 16.85 -3.52 -2.29
C VAL A 131 15.55 -3.50 -3.09
N TRP A 132 14.76 -4.56 -2.94
CA TRP A 132 13.40 -4.60 -3.48
C TRP A 132 12.39 -4.41 -2.36
N TRP A 133 11.49 -3.45 -2.51
CA TRP A 133 10.42 -3.24 -1.53
C TRP A 133 9.07 -3.66 -2.10
N ILE A 134 8.50 -4.72 -1.55
CA ILE A 134 7.26 -5.34 -2.01
C ILE A 134 6.09 -4.82 -1.17
N HIS A 135 5.07 -4.30 -1.85
CA HIS A 135 3.88 -3.69 -1.25
C HIS A 135 2.58 -4.43 -1.60
N GLU A 136 2.64 -5.46 -2.42
CA GLU A 136 1.48 -6.17 -2.96
C GLU A 136 1.73 -7.68 -3.08
N PHE A 137 0.65 -8.45 -3.10
CA PHE A 137 0.71 -9.89 -3.39
C PHE A 137 0.82 -10.18 -4.90
N GLY A 138 0.40 -9.23 -5.74
CA GLY A 138 0.39 -9.32 -7.19
C GLY A 138 -0.89 -9.96 -7.73
N LYS A 139 -0.97 -11.28 -7.70
CA LYS A 139 -2.13 -12.00 -8.24
C LYS A 139 -3.37 -11.88 -7.36
N GLU A 140 -3.22 -11.99 -6.04
CA GLU A 140 -4.32 -12.06 -5.08
C GLU A 140 -5.03 -10.73 -4.86
N ASP A 141 -4.30 -9.62 -4.94
CA ASP A 141 -4.83 -8.27 -4.68
C ASP A 141 -5.12 -7.48 -5.96
N PHE A 142 -4.28 -7.61 -6.99
CA PHE A 142 -4.40 -6.84 -8.22
C PHE A 142 -4.59 -7.69 -9.49
N GLY A 143 -4.59 -9.01 -9.39
CA GLY A 143 -4.84 -9.93 -10.49
C GLY A 143 -3.77 -9.93 -11.59
N PHE A 144 -2.55 -9.47 -11.31
CA PHE A 144 -1.45 -9.50 -12.28
C PHE A 144 -0.38 -10.54 -11.92
N THR A 145 0.33 -11.01 -12.93
CA THR A 145 1.55 -11.80 -12.81
C THR A 145 2.75 -10.97 -13.27
N ILE A 146 3.97 -11.34 -12.83
CA ILE A 146 5.20 -10.66 -13.23
C ILE A 146 6.04 -11.50 -14.19
N GLY A 147 7.17 -10.93 -14.66
CA GLY A 147 8.08 -11.63 -15.57
C GLY A 147 7.44 -11.97 -16.91
N TRP A 148 6.51 -11.13 -17.36
CA TRP A 148 5.75 -11.33 -18.61
C TRP A 148 5.03 -12.68 -18.67
N GLY A 149 4.57 -13.19 -17.51
CA GLY A 149 3.89 -14.47 -17.36
C GLY A 149 4.79 -15.63 -16.93
N ASN A 150 6.11 -15.45 -16.92
CA ASN A 150 7.04 -16.42 -16.36
C ASN A 150 7.49 -16.00 -14.96
N GLU A 151 6.62 -16.20 -13.98
CA GLU A 151 6.88 -15.80 -12.60
C GLU A 151 8.09 -16.50 -11.98
N LYS A 152 8.35 -17.79 -12.34
CA LYS A 152 9.52 -18.52 -11.84
C LYS A 152 10.84 -17.84 -12.24
N TRP A 153 10.89 -17.32 -13.47
CA TRP A 153 12.05 -16.55 -13.93
C TRP A 153 12.14 -15.20 -13.18
N ALA A 154 11.01 -14.52 -12.96
CA ALA A 154 10.98 -13.26 -12.24
C ALA A 154 11.45 -13.42 -10.78
N TRP A 155 10.96 -14.44 -10.07
CA TRP A 155 11.43 -14.74 -8.69
C TRP A 155 12.92 -15.05 -8.66
N LYS A 156 13.41 -15.85 -9.61
CA LYS A 156 14.85 -16.12 -9.73
C LYS A 156 15.65 -14.84 -9.97
N TRP A 157 15.15 -13.96 -10.85
CA TRP A 157 15.79 -12.67 -11.09
C TRP A 157 15.83 -11.79 -9.84
N MET A 158 14.71 -11.60 -9.16
CA MET A 158 14.64 -10.80 -7.94
C MET A 158 15.61 -11.32 -6.88
N GLN A 159 15.68 -12.64 -6.72
CA GLN A 159 16.58 -13.30 -5.77
C GLN A 159 18.06 -13.06 -6.07
N VAL A 160 18.48 -13.10 -7.35
CA VAL A 160 19.90 -12.92 -7.71
C VAL A 160 20.29 -11.45 -7.91
N SER A 161 19.35 -10.56 -8.11
CA SER A 161 19.61 -9.13 -8.32
C SER A 161 19.55 -8.31 -7.03
N SER A 162 19.00 -8.84 -5.94
CA SER A 162 18.82 -8.11 -4.68
C SER A 162 19.70 -8.66 -3.56
N GLN A 163 20.21 -7.79 -2.72
CA GLN A 163 20.86 -8.16 -1.45
C GLN A 163 19.85 -8.28 -0.33
N LEU A 164 18.76 -7.51 -0.42
CA LEU A 164 17.68 -7.49 0.54
C LEU A 164 16.35 -7.33 -0.19
N ILE A 165 15.34 -8.02 0.27
CA ILE A 165 13.94 -7.77 -0.09
C ILE A 165 13.19 -7.37 1.18
N ILE A 166 12.38 -6.33 1.09
CA ILE A 166 11.54 -5.86 2.19
C ILE A 166 10.09 -6.13 1.83
N GLY A 167 9.37 -6.84 2.70
CA GLY A 167 7.92 -6.95 2.65
C GLY A 167 7.28 -5.97 3.64
N ASN A 168 6.20 -5.34 3.24
CA ASN A 168 5.48 -4.38 4.08
C ASN A 168 4.60 -5.03 5.18
N SER A 169 4.56 -6.37 5.24
CA SER A 169 3.90 -7.17 6.26
C SER A 169 4.55 -8.55 6.38
N ARG A 170 4.30 -9.25 7.49
CA ARG A 170 4.72 -10.65 7.66
C ARG A 170 4.07 -11.58 6.64
N ALA A 171 2.82 -11.30 6.27
CA ALA A 171 2.11 -12.05 5.23
C ALA A 171 2.83 -11.96 3.88
N ILE A 172 3.28 -10.76 3.48
CA ILE A 172 4.09 -10.54 2.28
C ILE A 172 5.44 -11.24 2.42
N SER A 173 6.18 -10.99 3.49
CA SER A 173 7.50 -11.57 3.69
C SER A 173 7.46 -13.11 3.69
N SER A 174 6.49 -13.72 4.35
CA SER A 174 6.32 -15.18 4.38
C SER A 174 6.03 -15.77 3.00
N LYS A 175 5.12 -15.15 2.23
CA LYS A 175 4.85 -15.59 0.85
C LYS A 175 6.11 -15.58 0.01
N PHE A 176 6.84 -14.48 0.02
CA PHE A 176 8.00 -14.29 -0.86
C PHE A 176 9.24 -15.04 -0.36
N SER A 177 9.40 -15.30 0.94
CA SER A 177 10.45 -16.17 1.46
C SER A 177 10.33 -17.60 0.93
N ASN A 178 9.11 -18.11 0.79
CA ASN A 178 8.87 -19.42 0.18
C ASN A 178 9.21 -19.45 -1.32
N LEU A 179 8.99 -18.35 -2.03
CA LEU A 179 9.27 -18.23 -3.47
C LEU A 179 10.74 -17.91 -3.77
N MET A 180 11.43 -17.24 -2.85
CA MET A 180 12.79 -16.75 -3.02
C MET A 180 13.69 -17.09 -1.81
N PRO A 181 13.94 -18.38 -1.52
CA PRO A 181 14.62 -18.81 -0.29
C PRO A 181 16.12 -18.47 -0.20
N LYS A 182 16.72 -17.95 -1.27
CA LYS A 182 18.18 -17.66 -1.31
C LYS A 182 18.51 -16.18 -1.15
N VAL A 183 17.53 -15.31 -0.90
CA VAL A 183 17.74 -13.89 -0.61
C VAL A 183 17.17 -13.56 0.76
N LYS A 184 17.82 -12.67 1.48
CA LYS A 184 17.33 -12.18 2.76
C LYS A 184 16.01 -11.40 2.54
N ILE A 185 14.94 -11.77 3.25
CA ILE A 185 13.66 -11.07 3.22
C ILE A 185 13.31 -10.62 4.63
N GLU A 186 13.11 -9.32 4.80
CA GLU A 186 12.77 -8.69 6.06
C GLU A 186 11.37 -8.06 6.02
N THR A 187 10.71 -8.04 7.17
CA THR A 187 9.44 -7.32 7.32
C THR A 187 9.71 -5.95 7.91
N ILE A 188 9.29 -4.91 7.22
CA ILE A 188 9.31 -3.51 7.69
C ILE A 188 7.93 -2.92 7.44
N TYR A 189 7.22 -2.59 8.49
CA TYR A 189 5.92 -1.94 8.38
C TYR A 189 6.08 -0.49 7.94
N GLN A 190 5.13 -0.02 7.15
CA GLN A 190 5.19 1.33 6.58
C GLN A 190 4.89 2.39 7.63
N PRO A 191 5.59 3.54 7.64
CA PRO A 191 5.16 4.69 8.41
C PRO A 191 3.84 5.19 7.83
N VAL A 192 3.00 5.71 8.69
CA VAL A 192 1.71 6.29 8.31
C VAL A 192 1.56 7.64 9.00
N SER A 193 1.86 8.69 8.29
CA SER A 193 1.68 10.05 8.80
C SER A 193 0.20 10.37 8.95
N TRP A 194 -0.12 11.07 10.05
CA TRP A 194 -1.47 11.53 10.34
C TRP A 194 -1.41 12.92 10.95
N GLN A 195 -2.11 13.87 10.34
CA GLN A 195 -2.27 15.20 10.91
C GLN A 195 -3.60 15.28 11.64
N LYS A 196 -3.56 15.23 12.98
CA LYS A 196 -4.77 15.43 13.76
C LYS A 196 -5.28 16.84 13.52
N ARG A 197 -6.46 16.96 12.91
CA ARG A 197 -7.18 18.23 12.82
C ARG A 197 -8.17 18.30 13.98
N GLU A 198 -8.30 19.49 14.57
CA GLU A 198 -9.38 19.74 15.52
C GLU A 198 -10.69 19.70 14.74
N THR A 199 -11.44 18.63 14.87
CA THR A 199 -12.82 18.60 14.45
C THR A 199 -13.63 19.20 15.58
N LYS A 200 -14.35 20.30 15.31
CA LYS A 200 -15.45 20.75 16.19
C LYS A 200 -16.33 19.54 16.43
N ASP A 201 -16.83 19.37 17.67
CA ASP A 201 -17.70 18.26 18.07
C ASP A 201 -18.73 17.93 16.98
N SER A 202 -18.35 17.02 16.09
CA SER A 202 -19.17 16.69 14.95
C SER A 202 -20.08 15.52 15.33
N VAL A 203 -21.36 15.73 15.19
CA VAL A 203 -22.35 14.65 15.23
C VAL A 203 -21.89 13.56 14.24
N LYS A 204 -21.75 12.33 14.73
CA LYS A 204 -21.33 11.20 13.89
C LYS A 204 -22.33 11.02 12.75
N LYS A 205 -21.84 11.01 11.51
CA LYS A 205 -22.68 10.87 10.30
C LYS A 205 -23.28 9.46 10.17
N ALA A 206 -22.47 8.46 10.46
CA ALA A 206 -22.85 7.06 10.41
C ALA A 206 -21.96 6.24 11.35
N ARG A 207 -22.40 5.02 11.66
CA ARG A 207 -21.61 4.14 12.51
C ARG A 207 -20.42 3.56 11.74
N PHE A 208 -20.64 3.10 10.50
CA PHE A 208 -19.64 2.41 9.71
C PHE A 208 -19.20 3.21 8.48
N LEU A 209 -17.90 3.13 8.20
CA LEU A 209 -17.26 3.70 7.04
C LEU A 209 -16.49 2.61 6.28
N MET A 210 -16.62 2.57 4.96
CA MET A 210 -15.61 1.97 4.06
C MET A 210 -14.95 3.10 3.29
N PHE A 211 -13.62 3.16 3.32
CA PHE A 211 -12.85 4.27 2.73
C PHE A 211 -11.75 3.75 1.82
N GLY A 212 -11.76 4.20 0.57
CA GLY A 212 -10.75 3.84 -0.43
C GLY A 212 -11.36 3.55 -1.80
N GLN A 213 -10.52 3.13 -2.74
CA GLN A 213 -10.94 2.86 -4.12
C GLN A 213 -12.04 1.78 -4.17
N LEU A 214 -13.10 2.05 -4.96
CA LEU A 214 -14.20 1.11 -5.16
C LEU A 214 -13.85 0.09 -6.24
N ILE A 215 -13.28 -1.03 -5.81
CA ILE A 215 -12.94 -2.20 -6.63
C ILE A 215 -13.37 -3.49 -5.91
N GLU A 216 -13.58 -4.56 -6.68
CA GLU A 216 -14.11 -5.83 -6.17
C GLU A 216 -13.28 -6.43 -5.03
N SER A 217 -11.94 -6.31 -5.11
CA SER A 217 -11.03 -6.87 -4.10
C SER A 217 -11.20 -6.22 -2.72
N LYS A 218 -11.85 -5.05 -2.62
CA LYS A 218 -12.12 -4.35 -1.35
C LYS A 218 -13.36 -4.87 -0.61
N GLY A 219 -14.16 -5.75 -1.22
CA GLY A 219 -15.23 -6.48 -0.55
C GLY A 219 -16.48 -5.66 -0.21
N HIS A 220 -16.74 -4.54 -0.91
CA HIS A 220 -17.94 -3.72 -0.68
C HIS A 220 -19.24 -4.53 -0.82
N LYS A 221 -19.30 -5.40 -1.83
CA LYS A 221 -20.45 -6.29 -2.07
C LYS A 221 -20.71 -7.20 -0.88
N ASP A 222 -19.67 -7.82 -0.31
CA ASP A 222 -19.79 -8.72 0.84
C ASP A 222 -20.41 -8.00 2.04
N VAL A 223 -20.07 -6.71 2.27
CA VAL A 223 -20.61 -5.90 3.37
C VAL A 223 -22.06 -5.52 3.12
N ILE A 224 -22.42 -5.14 1.88
CA ILE A 224 -23.82 -4.82 1.52
C ILE A 224 -24.69 -6.07 1.65
N GLU A 225 -24.21 -7.24 1.23
CA GLU A 225 -24.89 -8.53 1.39
C GLU A 225 -25.07 -8.92 2.87
N ALA A 226 -24.10 -8.59 3.74
CA ALA A 226 -24.25 -8.79 5.18
C ALA A 226 -25.32 -7.89 5.78
N ILE A 227 -25.42 -6.63 5.36
CA ILE A 227 -26.49 -5.70 5.79
C ILE A 227 -27.86 -6.20 5.31
N LYS A 228 -27.94 -6.70 4.07
CA LYS A 228 -29.14 -7.37 3.57
C LYS A 228 -29.57 -8.55 4.46
N ALA A 229 -28.61 -9.42 4.81
CA ALA A 229 -28.90 -10.55 5.68
C ALA A 229 -29.35 -10.11 7.09
N CYS A 230 -28.76 -9.05 7.65
CA CYS A 230 -29.28 -8.45 8.89
C CYS A 230 -30.77 -8.06 8.77
N LYS A 231 -31.16 -7.45 7.63
CA LYS A 231 -32.55 -7.07 7.38
C LYS A 231 -33.47 -8.28 7.31
N GLU A 232 -33.09 -9.31 6.56
CA GLU A 232 -33.86 -10.55 6.39
C GLU A 232 -34.04 -11.31 7.72
N MET A 233 -33.04 -11.23 8.61
CA MET A 233 -33.08 -11.81 9.94
C MET A 233 -33.81 -10.94 10.99
N GLY A 234 -34.34 -9.78 10.60
CA GLY A 234 -34.99 -8.85 11.54
C GLY A 234 -34.04 -8.21 12.56
N LYS A 235 -32.73 -8.20 12.29
CA LYS A 235 -31.72 -7.60 13.15
C LYS A 235 -31.67 -6.08 12.99
N LYS A 236 -31.04 -5.40 13.95
CA LYS A 236 -30.77 -3.96 13.85
C LYS A 236 -29.90 -3.67 12.63
N LEU A 237 -30.34 -2.74 11.79
CA LEU A 237 -29.60 -2.34 10.61
C LEU A 237 -28.57 -1.25 10.94
N PRO A 238 -27.32 -1.41 10.53
CA PRO A 238 -26.30 -0.39 10.67
C PRO A 238 -26.45 0.68 9.58
N THR A 239 -25.89 1.86 9.82
CA THR A 239 -25.64 2.86 8.78
C THR A 239 -24.20 2.70 8.27
N LEU A 240 -24.03 2.60 6.96
CA LEU A 240 -22.77 2.44 6.25
C LEU A 240 -22.59 3.54 5.21
N HIS A 241 -21.46 4.23 5.25
CA HIS A 241 -21.00 5.06 4.14
C HIS A 241 -19.82 4.41 3.43
N ILE A 242 -19.85 4.41 2.10
CA ILE A 242 -18.77 3.93 1.22
C ILE A 242 -18.26 5.13 0.45
N LEU A 243 -17.02 5.53 0.72
CA LEU A 243 -16.41 6.75 0.19
C LEU A 243 -15.11 6.46 -0.52
N GLY A 244 -14.98 6.94 -1.74
CA GLY A 244 -13.71 6.84 -2.48
C GLY A 244 -13.83 6.97 -3.99
N PRO A 245 -12.71 6.99 -4.72
CA PRO A 245 -12.74 7.03 -6.17
C PRO A 245 -13.19 5.70 -6.76
N SER A 246 -13.87 5.76 -7.92
CA SER A 246 -14.21 4.59 -8.73
C SER A 246 -13.83 4.85 -10.18
N GLU A 247 -13.02 3.96 -10.74
CA GLU A 247 -12.70 3.92 -12.17
C GLU A 247 -13.52 2.85 -12.91
N ASN A 248 -14.18 1.96 -12.17
CA ASN A 248 -15.02 0.89 -12.70
C ASN A 248 -16.50 1.26 -12.56
N SER A 249 -17.07 1.84 -13.62
CA SER A 249 -18.47 2.25 -13.67
C SER A 249 -19.44 1.04 -13.58
N GLU A 250 -19.02 -0.12 -14.06
CA GLU A 250 -19.82 -1.35 -14.04
C GLU A 250 -19.95 -1.92 -12.62
N TYR A 251 -18.84 -1.97 -11.89
CA TYR A 251 -18.85 -2.35 -10.47
C TYR A 251 -19.67 -1.39 -9.61
N LEU A 252 -19.52 -0.07 -9.84
CA LEU A 252 -20.33 0.93 -9.14
C LEU A 252 -21.83 0.74 -9.42
N LYS A 253 -22.19 0.46 -10.66
CA LYS A 253 -23.59 0.16 -11.06
C LYS A 253 -24.10 -1.08 -10.33
N GLU A 254 -23.31 -2.16 -10.28
CA GLU A 254 -23.64 -3.39 -9.54
C GLU A 254 -23.91 -3.11 -8.05
N LEU A 255 -23.07 -2.32 -7.38
CA LEU A 255 -23.26 -1.95 -5.97
C LEU A 255 -24.56 -1.17 -5.76
N ASN A 256 -24.85 -0.18 -6.61
CA ASN A 256 -26.07 0.62 -6.52
C ASN A 256 -27.31 -0.25 -6.78
N GLU A 257 -27.30 -1.13 -7.77
CA GLU A 257 -28.37 -2.07 -8.04
C GLU A 257 -28.63 -3.01 -6.85
N LEU A 258 -27.56 -3.49 -6.19
CA LEU A 258 -27.66 -4.33 -5.00
C LEU A 258 -28.34 -3.57 -3.84
N VAL A 259 -27.97 -2.31 -3.62
CA VAL A 259 -28.60 -1.44 -2.61
C VAL A 259 -30.08 -1.20 -2.93
N HIS A 260 -30.39 -0.85 -4.15
CA HIS A 260 -31.79 -0.56 -4.58
C HIS A 260 -32.69 -1.79 -4.55
N LYS A 261 -32.25 -2.91 -5.12
CA LYS A 261 -32.98 -4.18 -5.17
C LYS A 261 -33.39 -4.66 -3.77
N ASN A 262 -32.50 -4.46 -2.78
CA ASN A 262 -32.74 -4.90 -1.40
C ASN A 262 -33.36 -3.81 -0.50
N LYS A 263 -33.73 -2.66 -1.04
CA LYS A 263 -34.32 -1.51 -0.32
C LYS A 263 -33.47 -1.10 0.89
N LEU A 264 -32.17 -0.89 0.63
CA LEU A 264 -31.15 -0.51 1.62
C LEU A 264 -30.71 0.98 1.54
N GLN A 265 -31.37 1.81 0.71
CA GLN A 265 -30.97 3.21 0.44
C GLN A 265 -30.91 4.09 1.69
N ASN A 266 -31.71 3.78 2.71
CA ASN A 266 -31.68 4.51 3.98
C ASN A 266 -30.54 4.08 4.93
N TYR A 267 -29.79 3.04 4.58
CA TYR A 267 -28.76 2.42 5.42
C TYR A 267 -27.39 2.40 4.77
N VAL A 268 -27.32 2.36 3.44
CA VAL A 268 -26.06 2.29 2.67
C VAL A 268 -25.98 3.46 1.72
N HIS A 269 -24.97 4.30 1.91
CA HIS A 269 -24.71 5.49 1.09
C HIS A 269 -23.37 5.35 0.40
N ILE A 270 -23.36 5.49 -0.93
CA ILE A 270 -22.16 5.39 -1.76
C ILE A 270 -21.89 6.77 -2.36
N GLU A 271 -20.72 7.32 -2.10
CA GLU A 271 -20.30 8.61 -2.61
C GLU A 271 -18.93 8.52 -3.28
N ILE A 272 -18.87 8.95 -4.55
CA ILE A 272 -17.67 8.85 -5.37
C ILE A 272 -16.90 10.17 -5.34
N GLY A 273 -15.61 10.08 -5.03
CA GLY A 273 -14.74 11.25 -5.02
C GLY A 273 -13.39 11.00 -4.35
N TYR A 274 -12.60 12.05 -4.31
CA TYR A 274 -11.38 12.11 -3.52
C TYR A 274 -11.68 12.91 -2.25
N PHE A 275 -11.55 12.28 -1.11
CA PHE A 275 -11.90 12.84 0.19
C PHE A 275 -10.64 13.04 1.04
N ASN A 276 -10.63 14.12 1.82
CA ASN A 276 -9.61 14.31 2.84
C ASN A 276 -9.92 13.37 4.04
N LYS A 277 -9.08 12.37 4.23
CA LYS A 277 -9.27 11.35 5.26
C LYS A 277 -9.22 11.93 6.69
N GLU A 278 -8.39 12.95 6.93
CA GLU A 278 -8.26 13.62 8.21
C GLU A 278 -9.53 14.41 8.61
N GLU A 279 -10.33 14.82 7.63
CA GLU A 279 -11.61 15.50 7.84
C GLU A 279 -12.78 14.52 7.90
N VAL A 280 -12.71 13.45 7.12
CA VAL A 280 -13.82 12.50 6.96
C VAL A 280 -13.85 11.45 8.06
N MET A 281 -12.73 10.77 8.32
CA MET A 281 -12.72 9.63 9.25
C MET A 281 -13.25 9.96 10.66
N PRO A 282 -12.91 11.10 11.28
CA PRO A 282 -13.40 11.41 12.63
C PRO A 282 -14.94 11.49 12.77
N GLN A 283 -15.66 11.54 11.65
CA GLN A 283 -17.12 11.61 11.61
C GLN A 283 -17.80 10.23 11.75
N TYR A 284 -17.03 9.15 11.93
CA TYR A 284 -17.51 7.76 12.01
C TYR A 284 -17.02 7.09 13.29
N GLU A 285 -17.57 5.92 13.61
CA GLU A 285 -17.17 5.14 14.78
C GLU A 285 -16.24 3.98 14.40
N VAL A 286 -16.54 3.32 13.30
CA VAL A 286 -15.86 2.10 12.87
C VAL A 286 -15.52 2.16 11.39
N LEU A 287 -14.27 1.87 11.05
CA LEU A 287 -13.86 1.60 9.66
C LEU A 287 -13.99 0.10 9.37
N ILE A 288 -14.62 -0.25 8.24
CA ILE A 288 -14.67 -1.64 7.75
C ILE A 288 -13.60 -1.83 6.68
N VAL A 289 -12.74 -2.84 6.85
CA VAL A 289 -11.76 -3.30 5.87
C VAL A 289 -12.10 -4.73 5.48
N ALA A 290 -12.92 -4.87 4.44
CA ALA A 290 -13.41 -6.16 3.96
C ALA A 290 -12.59 -6.72 2.77
N SER A 291 -11.39 -6.20 2.55
CA SER A 291 -10.50 -6.61 1.46
C SER A 291 -10.23 -8.10 1.49
N LYS A 292 -10.36 -8.77 0.33
CA LYS A 292 -10.11 -10.21 0.17
C LYS A 292 -8.62 -10.55 0.32
N SER A 293 -7.75 -9.61 -0.03
CA SER A 293 -6.31 -9.67 0.17
C SER A 293 -5.79 -8.25 0.35
N GLU A 294 -5.27 -7.94 1.53
CA GLU A 294 -4.69 -6.63 1.82
C GLU A 294 -3.23 -6.84 2.23
N ALA A 295 -2.30 -6.23 1.50
CA ALA A 295 -0.89 -6.45 1.75
C ALA A 295 -0.43 -5.91 3.12
N PHE A 296 -0.94 -4.74 3.53
CA PHE A 296 -0.62 -4.14 4.82
C PHE A 296 -1.87 -3.56 5.53
N GLY A 297 -2.60 -2.68 4.85
CA GLY A 297 -3.79 -2.06 5.45
C GLY A 297 -3.49 -0.69 6.08
N ARG A 298 -2.81 0.20 5.38
CA ARG A 298 -2.55 1.59 5.84
C ARG A 298 -3.77 2.27 6.44
N VAL A 299 -4.92 2.07 5.81
CA VAL A 299 -6.19 2.67 6.22
C VAL A 299 -6.62 2.27 7.64
N ILE A 300 -6.16 1.12 8.14
CA ILE A 300 -6.39 0.66 9.52
C ILE A 300 -5.67 1.58 10.51
N ILE A 301 -4.40 1.87 10.23
CA ILE A 301 -3.59 2.77 11.07
C ILE A 301 -4.17 4.18 11.02
N GLU A 302 -4.56 4.64 9.84
CA GLU A 302 -5.20 5.94 9.63
C GLU A 302 -6.49 6.06 10.43
N ALA A 303 -7.36 5.05 10.40
CA ALA A 303 -8.60 5.00 11.18
C ALA A 303 -8.33 5.01 12.70
N ASN A 304 -7.38 4.20 13.18
CA ASN A 304 -7.03 4.19 14.59
C ASN A 304 -6.45 5.54 15.05
N LYS A 305 -5.60 6.19 14.22
CA LYS A 305 -5.10 7.55 14.49
C LYS A 305 -6.22 8.62 14.48
N ALA A 306 -7.30 8.37 13.72
CA ALA A 306 -8.52 9.20 13.72
C ALA A 306 -9.48 8.90 14.88
N GLY A 307 -9.19 7.89 15.70
CA GLY A 307 -10.04 7.48 16.82
C GLY A 307 -11.18 6.53 16.45
N LEU A 308 -11.11 5.86 15.30
CA LEU A 308 -12.07 4.83 14.90
C LEU A 308 -11.56 3.44 15.31
N HIS A 309 -12.47 2.62 15.81
CA HIS A 309 -12.24 1.17 15.81
C HIS A 309 -12.31 0.62 14.40
N VAL A 310 -11.80 -0.60 14.19
CA VAL A 310 -11.82 -1.22 12.89
C VAL A 310 -12.46 -2.61 12.91
N LEU A 311 -13.22 -2.93 11.86
CA LEU A 311 -13.77 -4.25 11.57
C LEU A 311 -13.05 -4.80 10.34
N VAL A 312 -12.22 -5.81 10.51
CA VAL A 312 -11.24 -6.21 9.50
C VAL A 312 -11.42 -7.67 9.12
N ARG A 313 -11.44 -7.96 7.81
CA ARG A 313 -11.36 -9.35 7.34
C ARG A 313 -10.02 -9.96 7.74
N ASN A 314 -10.05 -11.17 8.30
CA ASN A 314 -8.85 -11.93 8.66
C ASN A 314 -8.17 -12.46 7.39
N SER A 315 -7.51 -11.58 6.64
CA SER A 315 -6.82 -11.93 5.39
C SER A 315 -5.62 -11.02 5.12
N GLY A 316 -4.58 -11.58 4.51
CA GLY A 316 -3.36 -10.85 4.17
C GLY A 316 -2.59 -10.32 5.39
N GLY A 317 -2.05 -9.10 5.29
CA GLY A 317 -1.30 -8.42 6.35
C GLY A 317 -2.15 -7.65 7.33
N SER A 318 -3.43 -7.37 7.02
CA SER A 318 -4.30 -6.57 7.88
C SER A 318 -4.44 -7.07 9.32
N PRO A 319 -4.56 -8.40 9.57
CA PRO A 319 -4.67 -8.93 10.94
C PRO A 319 -3.48 -8.61 11.84
N GLU A 320 -2.31 -8.36 11.25
CA GLU A 320 -1.09 -8.02 11.99
C GLU A 320 -1.19 -6.70 12.75
N LEU A 321 -2.09 -5.83 12.31
CA LEU A 321 -2.35 -4.50 12.88
C LEU A 321 -3.44 -4.50 13.94
N ILE A 322 -4.13 -5.64 14.16
CA ILE A 322 -5.30 -5.73 15.03
C ILE A 322 -4.93 -6.35 16.37
N ASN A 323 -5.49 -5.77 17.43
CA ASN A 323 -5.47 -6.30 18.79
C ASN A 323 -6.81 -6.06 19.47
N ALA A 324 -6.94 -6.56 20.71
CA ALA A 324 -8.19 -6.47 21.48
C ALA A 324 -8.66 -5.03 21.81
N SER A 325 -7.81 -4.01 21.63
CA SER A 325 -8.18 -2.63 21.97
C SER A 325 -8.54 -1.79 20.74
N ASN A 326 -8.12 -2.18 19.54
CA ASN A 326 -8.27 -1.32 18.36
C ASN A 326 -9.28 -1.84 17.35
N GLY A 327 -9.65 -3.13 17.38
CA GLY A 327 -10.57 -3.64 16.39
C GLY A 327 -11.01 -5.08 16.59
N VAL A 328 -11.80 -5.53 15.62
CA VAL A 328 -12.41 -6.85 15.58
C VAL A 328 -12.08 -7.51 14.23
N LEU A 329 -11.66 -8.78 14.29
CA LEU A 329 -11.50 -9.59 13.09
C LEU A 329 -12.77 -10.38 12.77
N PHE A 330 -13.04 -10.56 11.47
CA PHE A 330 -14.06 -11.49 10.98
C PHE A 330 -13.49 -12.43 9.92
N ASN A 331 -13.89 -13.70 9.96
CA ASN A 331 -13.42 -14.77 9.07
C ASN A 331 -14.46 -15.11 7.99
N ASN A 332 -15.72 -14.90 8.27
CA ASN A 332 -16.84 -15.32 7.45
C ASN A 332 -18.02 -14.33 7.53
N GLN A 333 -19.04 -14.60 6.71
CA GLN A 333 -20.22 -13.75 6.61
C GLN A 333 -21.02 -13.68 7.94
N ASN A 334 -21.10 -14.78 8.69
CA ASN A 334 -21.85 -14.80 9.95
C ASN A 334 -21.21 -13.90 11.01
N GLU A 335 -19.86 -13.91 11.10
CA GLU A 335 -19.11 -13.03 12.00
C GLU A 335 -19.25 -11.55 11.59
N LEU A 336 -19.27 -11.27 10.29
CA LEU A 336 -19.51 -9.93 9.77
C LEU A 336 -20.93 -9.45 10.11
N ILE A 337 -21.96 -10.29 9.94
CA ILE A 337 -23.35 -10.00 10.32
C ILE A 337 -23.44 -9.71 11.82
N ALA A 338 -22.84 -10.52 12.68
CA ALA A 338 -22.83 -10.33 14.12
C ALA A 338 -22.18 -9.01 14.55
N ALA A 339 -21.08 -8.61 13.90
CA ALA A 339 -20.43 -7.33 14.15
C ALA A 339 -21.29 -6.14 13.66
N LEU A 340 -21.92 -6.25 12.51
CA LEU A 340 -22.75 -5.20 11.93
C LEU A 340 -24.06 -4.99 12.71
N SER A 341 -24.69 -6.06 13.17
CA SER A 341 -25.93 -6.00 13.97
C SER A 341 -25.71 -5.55 15.41
N GLY A 342 -24.46 -5.50 15.88
CA GLY A 342 -24.10 -5.13 17.25
C GLY A 342 -24.12 -6.28 18.25
N GLU A 343 -24.25 -7.53 17.80
CA GLU A 343 -24.12 -8.73 18.64
C GLU A 343 -22.67 -8.98 19.06
N LYS A 344 -21.71 -8.62 18.20
CA LYS A 344 -20.30 -8.58 18.55
C LYS A 344 -19.90 -7.15 18.89
N LEU A 345 -19.49 -6.94 20.12
CA LEU A 345 -19.15 -5.60 20.63
C LEU A 345 -17.73 -5.21 20.18
N PHE A 346 -17.57 -3.92 19.88
CA PHE A 346 -16.25 -3.32 19.73
C PHE A 346 -15.66 -3.02 21.11
N PRO A 347 -14.32 -2.99 21.22
CA PRO A 347 -13.67 -2.66 22.48
C PRO A 347 -14.13 -1.30 23.02
N ASP A 348 -14.52 -1.24 24.31
CA ASP A 348 -14.81 0.00 25.03
C ASP A 348 -13.54 0.48 25.76
N SER A 349 -12.45 0.61 25.02
CA SER A 349 -11.14 0.97 25.57
C SER A 349 -10.43 1.98 24.69
N THR A 350 -9.49 2.70 25.26
CA THR A 350 -8.58 3.56 24.48
C THR A 350 -7.85 2.74 23.43
N ILE A 351 -7.95 3.17 22.18
CA ILE A 351 -7.31 2.51 21.04
C ILE A 351 -5.78 2.51 21.23
N ARG A 352 -5.21 1.32 21.28
CA ARG A 352 -3.75 1.11 21.28
C ARG A 352 -3.39 0.36 20.02
N MET A 353 -2.56 0.98 19.19
CA MET A 353 -2.11 0.35 17.94
C MET A 353 -1.15 -0.80 18.23
N ASN A 354 -1.26 -1.88 17.46
CA ASN A 354 -0.29 -2.99 17.45
C ASN A 354 0.89 -2.68 16.50
N TYR A 355 1.24 -1.41 16.39
CA TYR A 355 2.22 -0.90 15.45
C TYR A 355 3.03 0.22 16.11
N ASN A 356 4.37 0.13 16.01
CA ASN A 356 5.29 1.13 16.53
C ASN A 356 6.16 1.67 15.40
N GLU A 357 5.82 2.86 14.93
CA GLU A 357 6.50 3.52 13.81
C GLU A 357 7.99 3.78 14.09
N SER A 358 8.33 4.21 15.29
CA SER A 358 9.73 4.50 15.65
C SER A 358 10.62 3.27 15.58
N LEU A 359 10.08 2.12 16.01
CA LEU A 359 10.80 0.83 15.94
C LEU A 359 11.04 0.39 14.50
N GLU A 360 10.06 0.59 13.61
CA GLU A 360 10.20 0.26 12.19
C GLU A 360 11.20 1.18 11.48
N VAL A 361 11.24 2.47 11.85
CA VAL A 361 12.24 3.43 11.36
C VAL A 361 13.65 3.06 11.83
N GLU A 362 13.83 2.67 13.08
CA GLU A 362 15.12 2.20 13.61
C GLU A 362 15.59 0.94 12.87
N LYS A 363 14.71 -0.03 12.71
CA LYS A 363 14.98 -1.29 12.01
C LYS A 363 15.41 -1.09 10.56
N ILE A 364 14.73 -0.23 9.81
CA ILE A 364 15.14 0.05 8.42
C ILE A 364 16.46 0.80 8.39
N ASN A 365 16.69 1.72 9.31
CA ASN A 365 17.94 2.47 9.42
C ASN A 365 19.12 1.52 9.61
N GLU A 366 19.06 0.61 10.59
CA GLU A 366 20.08 -0.42 10.81
C GLU A 366 20.32 -1.29 9.56
N LEU A 367 19.23 -1.74 8.90
CA LEU A 367 19.35 -2.54 7.68
C LEU A 367 20.06 -1.79 6.54
N LEU A 368 19.78 -0.50 6.37
CA LEU A 368 20.41 0.32 5.33
C LEU A 368 21.86 0.63 5.61
N TYR A 369 22.24 0.78 6.88
CA TYR A 369 23.66 0.95 7.25
C TYR A 369 24.46 -0.35 7.05
N SER A 370 23.83 -1.51 7.18
CA SER A 370 24.47 -2.81 6.99
C SER A 370 24.74 -3.20 5.53
N LEU A 371 24.09 -2.52 4.57
CA LEU A 371 24.31 -2.69 3.13
C LEU A 371 25.45 -1.83 2.60
#